data_6ce80ebf8e119308abe3546d632935a2
#
_entry.id   6ce80ebf8e119308abe3546d632935a2
#
_cell.length_a   1.000
_cell.length_b   1.000
_cell.length_c   1.000
_cell.angle_alpha   90.00
_cell.angle_beta   90.00
_cell.angle_gamma   90.00
#
_symmetry.space_group_name_H-M   'P 1'
#
loop_
_entity.id
_entity.type
_entity.pdbx_description
1 polymer ?
#
loop_
_entity_poly.entity_id
_entity_poly.type
_entity_poly.pdbx_seq_one_letter_code
_entity_poly.pdbx_strand_id
1 'polypeptide(L)' 'MAISYNKLWKLLIDKKMSKADLRKAAGIAPNTMTRLRRDEEVTLSVLNRICVTLDVNIGDVMEFTNDERDGGYNG' A
#
# COMPACT_ATOMS: atom_id res chain seq x y z
N MET A 1 -13.38 9.45 0.11
CA MET A 1 -12.73 8.16 0.32
C MET A 1 -11.24 8.34 0.19
N ALA A 2 -10.50 7.83 1.12
CA ALA A 2 -9.06 7.93 1.12
C ALA A 2 -8.43 6.55 1.15
N ILE A 3 -7.20 6.48 0.73
CA ILE A 3 -6.46 5.22 0.69
C ILE A 3 -5.42 5.25 1.79
N SER A 4 -5.19 4.12 2.44
CA SER A 4 -4.14 3.98 3.43
C SER A 4 -3.34 2.71 3.17
N TYR A 5 -2.03 2.82 3.25
CA TYR A 5 -1.14 1.67 3.13
C TYR A 5 -0.47 1.36 4.48
N ASN A 6 -1.06 1.82 5.57
CA ASN A 6 -0.47 1.58 6.89
C ASN A 6 -0.30 0.10 7.19
N LYS A 7 -1.22 -0.73 6.71
CA LYS A 7 -1.09 -2.17 6.91
C LYS A 7 0.17 -2.72 6.25
N LEU A 8 0.52 -2.18 5.09
CA LEU A 8 1.73 -2.58 4.39
C LEU A 8 2.97 -2.27 5.23
N TRP A 9 3.03 -1.06 5.80
CA TRP A 9 4.18 -0.65 6.58
C TRP A 9 4.33 -1.50 7.83
N LYS A 10 3.22 -1.83 8.49
CA LYS A 10 3.25 -2.72 9.65
C LYS A 10 3.71 -4.11 9.26
N LEU A 11 3.26 -4.59 8.11
CA LEU A 11 3.65 -5.90 7.62
C LEU A 11 5.15 -5.96 7.36
N LEU A 12 5.72 -4.89 6.79
CA LEU A 12 7.17 -4.84 6.56
C LEU A 12 7.94 -4.89 7.88
N ILE A 13 7.45 -4.20 8.89
CA ILE A 13 8.08 -4.23 10.21
C ILE A 13 8.08 -5.67 10.74
N ASP A 14 6.94 -6.35 10.63
CA ASP A 14 6.84 -7.74 11.09
C ASP A 14 7.78 -8.66 10.33
N LYS A 15 7.99 -8.38 9.06
CA LYS A 15 8.89 -9.19 8.23
C LYS A 15 10.33 -8.70 8.27
N LYS A 16 10.59 -7.64 9.04
CA LYS A 16 11.94 -7.06 9.16
C LYS A 16 12.50 -6.63 7.82
N MET A 17 11.65 -6.04 7.00
CA MET A 17 12.03 -5.51 5.69
C MET A 17 11.95 -3.99 5.73
N SER A 18 12.89 -3.34 5.07
CA SER A 18 12.80 -1.90 4.86
C SER A 18 11.96 -1.62 3.63
N LYS A 19 11.55 -0.36 3.48
CA LYS A 19 10.83 0.05 2.26
C LYS A 19 11.71 -0.14 1.03
N ALA A 20 13.01 0.10 1.17
CA ALA A 20 13.94 -0.12 0.07
C ALA A 20 14.03 -1.60 -0.30
N ASP A 21 13.99 -2.47 0.70
CA ASP A 21 13.99 -3.91 0.43
C ASP A 21 12.75 -4.31 -0.36
N LEU A 22 11.59 -3.79 0.03
CA LEU A 22 10.36 -4.08 -0.69
C LEU A 22 10.44 -3.58 -2.12
N ARG A 23 10.93 -2.36 -2.31
CA ARG A 23 11.02 -1.77 -3.65
C ARG A 23 11.85 -2.64 -4.57
N LYS A 24 12.99 -3.12 -4.08
CA LYS A 24 13.87 -3.95 -4.88
C LYS A 24 13.25 -5.33 -5.14
N ALA A 25 12.67 -5.93 -4.11
CA ALA A 25 12.12 -7.28 -4.24
C ALA A 25 10.90 -7.31 -5.17
N ALA A 26 10.07 -6.28 -5.13
CA ALA A 26 8.87 -6.23 -5.96
C ALA A 26 9.09 -5.52 -7.29
N GLY A 27 10.26 -4.96 -7.51
CA GLY A 27 10.55 -4.28 -8.77
C GLY A 27 9.77 -2.99 -8.94
N ILE A 28 9.63 -2.21 -7.88
CA ILE A 28 8.81 -1.01 -7.90
C ILE A 28 9.66 0.21 -8.21
N ALA A 29 9.17 1.08 -9.10
CA ALA A 29 9.89 2.29 -9.44
C ALA A 29 9.94 3.25 -8.25
N PRO A 30 11.00 4.07 -8.14
CA PRO A 30 11.12 4.99 -7.00
C PRO A 30 9.95 5.96 -6.85
N ASN A 31 9.41 6.48 -7.93
CA ASN A 31 8.29 7.41 -7.81
C ASN A 31 7.00 6.70 -7.41
N THR A 32 6.86 5.42 -7.71
CA THR A 32 5.73 4.64 -7.24
C THR A 32 5.84 4.43 -5.72
N MET A 33 7.05 4.18 -5.22
CA MET A 33 7.25 4.09 -3.78
C MET A 33 6.89 5.42 -3.10
N THR A 34 7.20 6.53 -3.74
CA THR A 34 6.83 7.84 -3.19
C THR A 34 5.32 7.96 -3.07
N ARG A 35 4.58 7.50 -4.08
CA ARG A 35 3.12 7.52 -4.01
C ARG A 35 2.59 6.65 -2.87
N LEU A 36 3.17 5.47 -2.71
CA LEU A 36 2.77 4.59 -1.61
C LEU A 36 2.99 5.27 -0.26
N ARG A 37 4.12 5.97 -0.09
CA ARG A 37 4.39 6.65 1.17
C ARG A 37 3.45 7.81 1.43
N ARG A 38 2.82 8.34 0.38
CA ARG A 38 1.88 9.45 0.51
C ARG A 38 0.44 8.99 0.50
N ASP A 39 0.19 7.69 0.54
CA ASP A 39 -1.16 7.13 0.46
C ASP A 39 -1.88 7.55 -0.82
N GLU A 40 -1.14 7.61 -1.92
CA GLU A 40 -1.70 7.93 -3.23
C GLU A 40 -1.99 6.68 -4.02
N GLU A 41 -2.83 6.78 -5.02
CA GLU A 41 -3.18 5.64 -5.84
C GLU A 41 -1.99 5.12 -6.62
N VAL A 42 -1.89 3.82 -6.70
CA VAL A 42 -0.95 3.14 -7.59
C VAL A 42 -1.73 2.10 -8.37
N THR A 43 -1.14 1.55 -9.39
CA THR A 43 -1.86 0.60 -10.24
C THR A 43 -2.06 -0.74 -9.52
N LEU A 44 -3.09 -1.46 -9.94
CA LEU A 44 -3.32 -2.80 -9.42
C LEU A 44 -2.14 -3.72 -9.73
N SER A 45 -1.46 -3.49 -10.84
CA SER A 45 -0.28 -4.26 -11.19
C SER A 45 0.81 -4.12 -10.13
N VAL A 46 1.03 -2.91 -9.63
CA VAL A 46 1.99 -2.67 -8.56
C VAL A 46 1.55 -3.37 -7.29
N LEU A 47 0.28 -3.24 -6.94
CA LEU A 47 -0.25 -3.88 -5.73
C LEU A 47 -0.14 -5.39 -5.82
N ASN A 48 -0.37 -5.95 -7.00
CA ASN A 48 -0.22 -7.39 -7.20
C ASN A 48 1.22 -7.83 -6.97
N ARG A 49 2.19 -7.06 -7.47
CA ARG A 49 3.59 -7.39 -7.25
C ARG A 49 3.95 -7.40 -5.78
N ILE A 50 3.43 -6.42 -5.04
CA ILE A 50 3.67 -6.35 -3.60
C ILE A 50 3.07 -7.57 -2.92
N CYS A 51 1.83 -7.92 -3.25
CA CYS A 51 1.15 -9.05 -2.65
C CYS A 51 1.87 -10.36 -2.95
N VAL A 52 2.32 -10.54 -4.17
CA VAL A 52 3.04 -11.75 -4.55
C VAL A 52 4.38 -11.81 -3.81
N THR A 53 5.10 -10.68 -3.75
CA THR A 53 6.39 -10.63 -3.08
C THR A 53 6.27 -10.97 -1.60
N LEU A 54 5.23 -10.51 -0.94
CA LEU A 54 5.05 -10.71 0.48
C LEU A 54 4.15 -11.91 0.80
N ASP A 55 3.59 -12.55 -0.23
CA ASP A 55 2.70 -13.71 -0.08
C ASP A 55 1.49 -13.34 0.79
N VAL A 56 0.81 -12.29 0.44
CA VAL A 56 -0.38 -11.81 1.16
C VAL A 56 -1.43 -11.37 0.15
N ASN A 57 -2.62 -11.05 0.65
CA ASN A 57 -3.70 -10.52 -0.16
C ASN A 57 -3.75 -9.00 -0.08
N ILE A 58 -4.50 -8.41 -1.01
CA ILE A 58 -4.58 -6.95 -1.10
C ILE A 58 -5.09 -6.33 0.20
N GLY A 59 -5.98 -6.99 0.90
CA GLY A 59 -6.52 -6.48 2.16
C GLY A 59 -5.50 -6.42 3.29
N ASP A 60 -4.36 -7.09 3.12
CA ASP A 60 -3.27 -7.03 4.09
C ASP A 60 -2.33 -5.86 3.80
N VAL A 61 -2.50 -5.21 2.65
CA VAL A 61 -1.59 -4.17 2.17
C VAL A 61 -2.24 -2.80 2.23
N MET A 62 -3.52 -2.71 1.91
CA MET A 62 -4.18 -1.42 1.82
C MET A 62 -5.61 -1.49 2.30
N GLU A 63 -6.18 -0.34 2.56
CA GLU A 63 -7.58 -0.24 2.90
C GLU A 63 -8.07 1.14 2.51
N PHE A 64 -9.37 1.29 2.38
CA PHE A 64 -9.97 2.60 2.21
C PHE A 64 -10.35 3.10 3.60
N THR A 65 -10.10 4.36 3.85
CA THR A 65 -10.43 4.97 5.13
C THR A 65 -11.69 5.79 4.98
N ASN A 66 -12.27 6.12 6.11
CA ASN A 66 -13.53 6.85 6.08
C ASN A 66 -13.40 8.24 6.60
N ASP A 67 -12.22 8.78 6.53
CA ASP A 67 -12.01 10.07 7.12
C ASP A 67 -12.82 11.13 6.44
N GLU A 68 -13.34 10.86 5.23
CA GLU A 68 -14.16 11.86 4.67
C GLU A 68 -15.56 11.44 4.59
N ARG A 69 -15.96 10.46 5.27
CA ARG A 69 -17.30 10.03 5.13
C ARG A 69 -18.18 11.01 5.62
N ASP A 70 -17.72 11.78 6.49
CA ASP A 70 -18.57 12.69 6.96
C ASP A 70 -18.91 13.51 5.84
N GLY A 71 -18.17 13.62 4.96
CA GLY A 71 -18.49 14.38 3.93
C GLY A 71 -19.62 13.90 3.25
N GLY A 72 -20.19 13.22 3.79
CA GLY A 72 -21.21 12.94 3.23
C GLY A 72 -21.28 12.11 2.17
N TYR A 73 -20.70 11.36 2.17
CA TYR A 73 -20.77 10.53 1.33
C TYR A 73 -21.94 9.92 1.46
N ASN A 74 -22.56 9.81 0.85
CA ASN A 74 -23.66 9.32 1.07
C ASN A 74 -23.97 8.59 0.05
N GLY A 75 -23.48 8.34 -0.49
CA GLY A 75 -23.87 7.60 -1.48
C GLY A 75 -23.94 6.92 -2.02
#